data_ffdd5212a31a54254ed68064055a82b1
#
_entry.id   ffdd5212a31a54254ed68064055a82b1
#
_cell.length_a   1.000
_cell.length_b   1.000
_cell.length_c   1.000
_cell.angle_alpha   90.00
_cell.angle_beta   90.00
_cell.angle_gamma   90.00
#
_symmetry.space_group_name_H-M   'P 1'
#
loop_
_entity.id
_entity.type
_entity.pdbx_description
1 polymer ?
#
loop_
_entity_poly.entity_id
_entity_poly.type
_entity_poly.pdbx_seq_one_letter_code
_entity_poly.pdbx_strand_id
1 'polypeptide(L)'
;VGGNHTDHQLGRVVAASIDLDVIAVVVPTDDSIVTYHAKGFSVSPVDLHNLEINEAEKNTTESLIRGIAAGFTKKGYKVGGFKAYSESNVLSGGGMSSSAAFEVLIGTIFSHLYNDAMISSEEIAKIGQFSENVYFMKASGLLDQMACSVGSFAAMDFANKENPRVTSIPFNPADYGYD
;
A
#
# COMPACT_ATOMS: atom_id res chain seq x y z
N VAL A 1 15.83 -6.58 5.80
CA VAL A 1 17.15 -6.58 6.46
C VAL A 1 17.31 -7.82 7.31
N GLY A 2 16.35 -8.17 8.15
CA GLY A 2 16.39 -9.38 8.98
C GLY A 2 15.02 -9.83 9.44
N GLY A 3 14.84 -11.17 9.63
CA GLY A 3 13.59 -11.77 10.08
C GLY A 3 12.47 -11.77 9.02
N ASN A 4 12.79 -11.59 7.74
CA ASN A 4 11.80 -11.56 6.67
C ASN A 4 10.94 -12.85 6.65
N HIS A 5 9.67 -12.68 6.28
CA HIS A 5 8.64 -13.72 6.25
C HIS A 5 8.31 -14.36 7.60
N THR A 6 8.65 -13.72 8.74
CA THR A 6 8.22 -14.15 10.07
C THR A 6 7.07 -13.32 10.64
N ASP A 7 6.62 -12.30 9.93
CA ASP A 7 5.50 -11.44 10.28
C ASP A 7 4.19 -12.20 10.48
N HIS A 8 3.90 -13.20 9.62
CA HIS A 8 2.75 -14.09 9.77
C HIS A 8 2.92 -15.15 10.87
N GLN A 9 4.13 -15.30 11.43
CA GLN A 9 4.49 -16.25 12.50
C GLN A 9 4.74 -15.56 13.86
N LEU A 10 4.20 -14.36 14.07
CA LEU A 10 4.38 -13.55 15.29
C LEU A 10 5.85 -13.15 15.54
N GLY A 11 6.65 -13.08 14.49
CA GLY A 11 8.08 -12.81 14.57
C GLY A 11 8.41 -11.32 14.67
N ARG A 12 9.71 -11.06 14.79
CA ARG A 12 10.29 -9.73 14.74
C ARG A 12 11.09 -9.56 13.46
N VAL A 13 10.94 -8.42 12.82
CA VAL A 13 11.63 -8.10 11.58
C VAL A 13 12.26 -6.73 11.64
N VAL A 14 13.30 -6.54 10.86
CA VAL A 14 13.87 -5.22 10.55
C VAL A 14 13.79 -5.06 9.04
N ALA A 15 13.09 -4.03 8.61
CA ALA A 15 12.98 -3.63 7.21
C ALA A 15 13.58 -2.26 6.98
N ALA A 16 13.90 -1.99 5.72
CA ALA A 16 14.30 -0.66 5.27
C ALA A 16 13.61 -0.37 3.94
N SER A 17 13.15 0.84 3.74
CA SER A 17 12.79 1.34 2.41
C SER A 17 14.07 1.50 1.57
N ILE A 18 13.92 1.34 0.27
CA ILE A 18 15.01 1.49 -0.70
C ILE A 18 14.76 2.75 -1.53
N ASP A 19 15.75 3.19 -2.27
CA ASP A 19 15.70 4.35 -3.17
C ASP A 19 15.01 4.00 -4.51
N LEU A 20 13.85 3.36 -4.42
CA LEU A 20 12.95 3.10 -5.53
C LEU A 20 11.54 3.47 -5.12
N ASP A 21 10.86 4.23 -5.96
CA ASP A 21 9.55 4.78 -5.63
C ASP A 21 8.49 4.59 -6.72
N VAL A 22 7.28 4.89 -6.34
CA VAL A 22 6.13 5.10 -7.24
C VAL A 22 5.63 6.51 -7.02
N ILE A 23 5.65 7.32 -8.06
CA ILE A 23 5.21 8.72 -8.02
C ILE A 23 3.93 8.86 -8.85
N ALA A 24 2.95 9.62 -8.36
CA ALA A 24 1.74 9.92 -9.09
C ALA A 24 1.38 11.39 -9.04
N VAL A 25 0.85 11.89 -10.16
CA VAL A 25 0.12 13.15 -10.22
C VAL A 25 -1.36 12.83 -10.18
N VAL A 26 -2.09 13.48 -9.28
CA VAL A 26 -3.48 13.12 -8.97
C VAL A 26 -4.38 14.34 -8.96
N VAL A 27 -5.58 14.19 -9.55
CA VAL A 27 -6.63 15.22 -9.54
C VAL A 27 -7.93 14.57 -9.05
N PRO A 28 -8.58 15.11 -7.99
CA PRO A 28 -9.88 14.62 -7.56
C PRO A 28 -10.95 14.88 -8.64
N THR A 29 -11.98 14.04 -8.65
CA THR A 29 -13.15 14.19 -9.52
C THR A 29 -14.43 14.21 -8.69
N ASP A 30 -15.51 14.76 -9.25
CA ASP A 30 -16.81 14.82 -8.58
C ASP A 30 -17.64 13.53 -8.76
N ASP A 31 -17.15 12.60 -9.59
CA ASP A 31 -17.69 11.26 -9.73
C ASP A 31 -17.05 10.29 -8.72
N SER A 32 -17.59 9.11 -8.58
CA SER A 32 -17.02 8.07 -7.72
C SER A 32 -16.19 7.07 -8.54
N ILE A 33 -15.48 7.55 -9.57
CA ILE A 33 -14.70 6.69 -10.48
C ILE A 33 -13.22 6.97 -10.31
N VAL A 34 -12.44 5.93 -10.08
CA VAL A 34 -10.98 5.99 -10.13
C VAL A 34 -10.51 5.65 -11.54
N THR A 35 -9.85 6.61 -12.18
CA THR A 35 -9.16 6.42 -13.46
C THR A 35 -7.66 6.47 -13.20
N TYR A 36 -6.99 5.35 -13.37
CA TYR A 36 -5.56 5.22 -13.08
C TYR A 36 -4.78 4.83 -14.32
N HIS A 37 -3.75 5.57 -14.63
CA HIS A 37 -2.81 5.28 -15.71
C HIS A 37 -1.40 5.16 -15.14
N ALA A 38 -0.74 4.07 -15.45
CA ALA A 38 0.68 3.89 -15.19
C ALA A 38 1.45 3.87 -16.51
N LYS A 39 2.67 4.34 -16.51
CA LYS A 39 3.52 4.32 -17.70
C LYS A 39 3.69 2.89 -18.22
N GLY A 40 3.23 2.66 -19.45
CA GLY A 40 3.29 1.34 -20.10
C GLY A 40 2.24 0.32 -19.60
N PHE A 41 1.29 0.74 -18.78
CA PHE A 41 0.27 -0.14 -18.21
C PHE A 41 -1.10 0.55 -18.17
N SER A 42 -2.15 -0.16 -18.56
CA SER A 42 -3.52 0.35 -18.57
C SER A 42 -4.35 -0.36 -17.52
N VAL A 43 -5.09 0.42 -16.72
CA VAL A 43 -6.02 -0.04 -15.70
C VAL A 43 -7.42 0.40 -16.10
N SER A 44 -8.39 -0.50 -16.01
CA SER A 44 -9.79 -0.17 -16.28
C SER A 44 -10.33 0.77 -15.20
N PRO A 45 -11.23 1.72 -15.52
CA PRO A 45 -11.83 2.56 -14.50
C PRO A 45 -12.55 1.74 -13.42
N VAL A 46 -12.35 2.11 -12.16
CA VAL A 46 -12.97 1.44 -11.00
C VAL A 46 -14.08 2.31 -10.45
N ASP A 47 -15.31 1.80 -10.52
CA ASP A 47 -16.49 2.45 -9.92
C ASP A 47 -16.55 2.12 -8.42
N LEU A 48 -16.47 3.16 -7.58
CA LEU A 48 -16.50 3.06 -6.12
C LEU A 48 -17.91 3.00 -5.53
N HIS A 49 -18.97 3.12 -6.33
CA HIS A 49 -20.33 2.86 -5.87
C HIS A 49 -20.54 1.37 -5.58
N ASN A 50 -19.78 0.50 -6.22
CA ASN A 50 -19.77 -0.93 -5.95
C ASN A 50 -18.39 -1.36 -5.43
N LEU A 51 -18.31 -1.62 -4.13
CA LEU A 51 -17.12 -2.09 -3.44
C LEU A 51 -17.18 -3.60 -3.10
N GLU A 52 -18.11 -4.34 -3.69
CA GLU A 52 -18.14 -5.79 -3.54
C GLU A 52 -16.97 -6.46 -4.28
N ILE A 53 -16.60 -7.65 -3.81
CA ILE A 53 -15.56 -8.45 -4.44
C ILE A 53 -16.03 -8.86 -5.84
N ASN A 54 -15.24 -8.57 -6.84
CA ASN A 54 -15.48 -9.00 -8.22
C ASN A 54 -14.48 -10.10 -8.58
N GLU A 55 -14.94 -11.33 -8.66
CA GLU A 55 -14.11 -12.49 -9.01
C GLU A 55 -13.41 -12.36 -10.37
N ALA A 56 -14.00 -11.60 -11.31
CA ALA A 56 -13.39 -11.34 -12.61
C ALA A 56 -12.17 -10.40 -12.51
N GLU A 57 -12.04 -9.63 -11.44
CA GLU A 57 -10.92 -8.74 -11.18
C GLU A 57 -9.78 -9.41 -10.37
N LYS A 58 -9.90 -10.69 -10.05
CA LYS A 58 -8.89 -11.43 -9.29
C LYS A 58 -7.49 -11.26 -9.89
N ASN A 59 -6.51 -10.95 -9.05
CA ASN A 59 -5.12 -10.70 -9.41
C ASN A 59 -4.94 -9.52 -10.40
N THR A 60 -5.82 -8.54 -10.36
CA THR A 60 -5.72 -7.32 -11.19
C THR A 60 -5.48 -6.07 -10.33
N THR A 61 -5.00 -5.01 -10.95
CA THR A 61 -4.81 -3.71 -10.29
C THR A 61 -6.15 -3.11 -9.85
N GLU A 62 -7.20 -3.35 -10.61
CA GLU A 62 -8.57 -2.90 -10.31
C GLU A 62 -9.04 -3.45 -8.97
N SER A 63 -8.78 -4.73 -8.68
CA SER A 63 -9.15 -5.35 -7.40
C SER A 63 -8.42 -4.72 -6.22
N LEU A 64 -7.15 -4.33 -6.39
CA LEU A 64 -6.40 -3.62 -5.34
C LEU A 64 -7.01 -2.25 -5.06
N ILE A 65 -7.33 -1.46 -6.09
CA ILE A 65 -7.98 -0.15 -5.92
C ILE A 65 -9.32 -0.30 -5.20
N ARG A 66 -10.16 -1.23 -5.64
CA ARG A 66 -11.47 -1.52 -5.05
C ARG A 66 -11.34 -1.98 -3.60
N GLY A 67 -10.39 -2.86 -3.31
CA GLY A 67 -10.13 -3.39 -1.98
C GLY A 67 -9.65 -2.33 -1.00
N ILE A 68 -8.79 -1.41 -1.44
CA ILE A 68 -8.34 -0.29 -0.61
C ILE A 68 -9.52 0.64 -0.31
N ALA A 69 -10.32 1.01 -1.31
CA ALA A 69 -11.52 1.83 -1.11
C ALA A 69 -12.51 1.16 -0.15
N ALA A 70 -12.74 -0.14 -0.27
CA ALA A 70 -13.56 -0.91 0.65
C ALA A 70 -13.00 -0.93 2.07
N GLY A 71 -11.67 -1.08 2.22
CA GLY A 71 -10.99 -1.03 3.50
C GLY A 71 -11.14 0.33 4.19
N PHE A 72 -10.97 1.43 3.44
CA PHE A 72 -11.22 2.78 3.93
C PHE A 72 -12.66 2.95 4.40
N THR A 73 -13.62 2.59 3.57
CA THR A 73 -15.07 2.68 3.89
C THR A 73 -15.43 1.85 5.11
N LYS A 74 -14.90 0.63 5.24
CA LYS A 74 -15.12 -0.25 6.40
C LYS A 74 -14.63 0.36 7.71
N LYS A 75 -13.59 1.20 7.64
CA LYS A 75 -13.03 1.93 8.79
C LYS A 75 -13.74 3.28 9.05
N GLY A 76 -14.71 3.66 8.23
CA GLY A 76 -15.44 4.91 8.33
C GLY A 76 -14.72 6.10 7.69
N TYR A 77 -13.66 5.87 6.90
CA TYR A 77 -12.97 6.90 6.15
C TYR A 77 -13.68 7.21 4.83
N LYS A 78 -13.46 8.41 4.33
CA LYS A 78 -14.03 8.87 3.06
C LYS A 78 -13.22 8.36 1.87
N VAL A 79 -13.92 8.03 0.81
CA VAL A 79 -13.35 7.74 -0.52
C VAL A 79 -14.09 8.52 -1.58
N GLY A 80 -13.46 8.76 -2.72
CA GLY A 80 -14.07 9.47 -3.85
C GLY A 80 -13.27 9.23 -5.12
N GLY A 81 -13.79 9.69 -6.26
CA GLY A 81 -13.16 9.52 -7.56
C GLY A 81 -11.92 10.39 -7.74
N PHE A 82 -10.97 9.91 -8.52
CA PHE A 82 -9.81 10.68 -8.94
C PHE A 82 -9.26 10.18 -10.27
N LYS A 83 -8.48 11.05 -10.93
CA LYS A 83 -7.64 10.66 -12.06
C LYS A 83 -6.19 10.72 -11.62
N ALA A 84 -5.43 9.68 -11.93
CA ALA A 84 -4.01 9.60 -11.61
C ALA A 84 -3.18 9.14 -12.81
N TYR A 85 -1.99 9.71 -12.93
CA TYR A 85 -0.93 9.19 -13.79
C TYR A 85 0.30 8.93 -12.94
N SER A 86 0.87 7.71 -13.05
CA SER A 86 2.03 7.31 -12.26
C SER A 86 3.19 6.81 -13.10
N GLU A 87 4.38 6.97 -12.55
CA GLU A 87 5.61 6.30 -12.98
C GLU A 87 6.21 5.55 -11.79
N SER A 88 6.86 4.43 -12.05
CA SER A 88 7.47 3.58 -11.03
C SER A 88 8.86 3.15 -11.46
N ASN A 89 9.80 3.23 -10.53
CA ASN A 89 11.12 2.61 -10.64
C ASN A 89 11.16 1.23 -9.96
N VAL A 90 10.10 0.87 -9.23
CA VAL A 90 9.98 -0.46 -8.60
C VAL A 90 9.63 -1.49 -9.66
N LEU A 91 10.54 -2.43 -9.91
CA LEU A 91 10.34 -3.47 -10.92
C LEU A 91 9.24 -4.45 -10.50
N SER A 92 8.22 -4.59 -11.35
CA SER A 92 7.18 -5.60 -11.16
C SER A 92 7.79 -7.01 -11.27
N GLY A 93 7.48 -7.87 -10.30
CA GLY A 93 8.02 -9.23 -10.23
C GLY A 93 9.49 -9.34 -9.79
N GLY A 94 10.13 -8.22 -9.46
CA GLY A 94 11.53 -8.17 -9.01
C GLY A 94 11.74 -8.51 -7.52
N GLY A 95 10.72 -8.95 -6.80
CA GLY A 95 10.83 -9.25 -5.36
C GLY A 95 10.97 -8.01 -4.47
N MET A 96 10.73 -6.81 -5.01
CA MET A 96 10.85 -5.52 -4.31
C MET A 96 9.49 -4.97 -3.88
N SER A 97 8.49 -5.84 -3.72
CA SER A 97 7.16 -5.50 -3.16
C SER A 97 6.42 -4.41 -3.94
N SER A 98 6.43 -4.48 -5.28
CA SER A 98 5.74 -3.50 -6.14
C SER A 98 4.23 -3.41 -5.86
N SER A 99 3.57 -4.50 -5.47
CA SER A 99 2.16 -4.47 -5.06
C SER A 99 1.96 -3.63 -3.81
N ALA A 100 2.78 -3.84 -2.77
CA ALA A 100 2.70 -3.08 -1.53
C ALA A 100 2.96 -1.58 -1.75
N ALA A 101 3.95 -1.23 -2.59
CA ALA A 101 4.20 0.17 -2.96
C ALA A 101 2.99 0.80 -3.64
N PHE A 102 2.33 0.08 -4.56
CA PHE A 102 1.11 0.53 -5.22
C PHE A 102 -0.06 0.68 -4.23
N GLU A 103 -0.27 -0.29 -3.35
CA GLU A 103 -1.33 -0.26 -2.33
C GLU A 103 -1.18 0.94 -1.40
N VAL A 104 0.05 1.19 -0.94
CA VAL A 104 0.37 2.35 -0.10
C VAL A 104 0.15 3.65 -0.85
N LEU A 105 0.51 3.73 -2.14
CA LEU A 105 0.24 4.90 -2.97
C LEU A 105 -1.26 5.20 -3.04
N ILE A 106 -2.10 4.22 -3.36
CA ILE A 106 -3.57 4.42 -3.45
C ILE A 106 -4.15 4.82 -2.09
N GLY A 107 -3.72 4.16 -1.00
CA GLY A 107 -4.12 4.53 0.36
C GLY A 107 -3.72 5.96 0.73
N THR A 108 -2.51 6.37 0.36
CA THR A 108 -2.02 7.74 0.56
C THR A 108 -2.85 8.76 -0.24
N ILE A 109 -3.22 8.44 -1.48
CA ILE A 109 -4.09 9.29 -2.30
C ILE A 109 -5.45 9.50 -1.61
N PHE A 110 -6.12 8.44 -1.15
CA PHE A 110 -7.39 8.57 -0.42
C PHE A 110 -7.23 9.33 0.89
N SER A 111 -6.13 9.13 1.61
CA SER A 111 -5.84 9.88 2.84
C SER A 111 -5.73 11.39 2.56
N HIS A 112 -4.96 11.78 1.57
CA HIS A 112 -4.72 13.20 1.25
C HIS A 112 -5.93 13.89 0.62
N LEU A 113 -6.61 13.24 -0.33
CA LEU A 113 -7.71 13.88 -1.04
C LEU A 113 -8.99 13.98 -0.21
N TYR A 114 -9.27 13.02 0.66
CA TYR A 114 -10.59 12.87 1.29
C TYR A 114 -10.57 12.81 2.81
N ASN A 115 -9.40 12.72 3.44
CA ASN A 115 -9.26 12.52 4.88
C ASN A 115 -8.18 13.43 5.50
N ASP A 116 -7.93 14.60 4.91
CA ASP A 116 -7.03 15.64 5.42
C ASP A 116 -5.60 15.13 5.77
N ALA A 117 -5.16 14.07 5.10
CA ALA A 117 -3.89 13.36 5.36
C ALA A 117 -3.75 12.82 6.81
N MET A 118 -4.87 12.55 7.47
CA MET A 118 -4.89 12.15 8.89
C MET A 118 -4.82 10.63 9.11
N ILE A 119 -4.83 9.83 8.05
CA ILE A 119 -4.72 8.37 8.19
C ILE A 119 -3.26 8.00 8.39
N SER A 120 -2.97 7.26 9.47
CA SER A 120 -1.59 6.88 9.78
C SER A 120 -0.99 5.90 8.77
N SER A 121 0.34 5.90 8.64
CA SER A 121 1.07 4.98 7.77
C SER A 121 0.74 3.52 8.08
N GLU A 122 0.64 3.17 9.37
CA GLU A 122 0.32 1.82 9.80
C GLU A 122 -1.11 1.41 9.40
N GLU A 123 -2.06 2.35 9.45
CA GLU A 123 -3.43 2.07 9.04
C GLU A 123 -3.53 1.91 7.52
N ILE A 124 -2.83 2.73 6.75
CA ILE A 124 -2.72 2.57 5.29
C ILE A 124 -2.13 1.20 4.95
N ALA A 125 -1.06 0.78 5.63
CA ALA A 125 -0.45 -0.53 5.42
C ALA A 125 -1.41 -1.69 5.70
N LYS A 126 -2.19 -1.62 6.80
CA LYS A 126 -3.20 -2.64 7.14
C LYS A 126 -4.31 -2.72 6.11
N ILE A 127 -4.75 -1.57 5.58
CA ILE A 127 -5.75 -1.52 4.52
C ILE A 127 -5.20 -2.09 3.22
N GLY A 128 -3.93 -1.83 2.89
CA GLY A 128 -3.24 -2.44 1.74
C GLY A 128 -3.23 -3.97 1.86
N GLN A 129 -2.76 -4.51 2.98
CA GLN A 129 -2.78 -5.94 3.23
C GLN A 129 -4.19 -6.55 3.14
N PHE A 130 -5.20 -5.88 3.70
CA PHE A 130 -6.60 -6.32 3.56
C PHE A 130 -7.00 -6.40 2.08
N SER A 131 -6.65 -5.41 1.28
CA SER A 131 -6.93 -5.41 -0.16
C SER A 131 -6.23 -6.57 -0.87
N GLU A 132 -4.95 -6.81 -0.59
CA GLU A 132 -4.19 -7.90 -1.21
C GLU A 132 -4.76 -9.27 -0.84
N ASN A 133 -5.09 -9.48 0.43
CA ASN A 133 -5.59 -10.77 0.90
C ASN A 133 -7.03 -11.08 0.45
N VAL A 134 -7.90 -10.07 0.43
CA VAL A 134 -9.35 -10.27 0.25
C VAL A 134 -9.81 -10.01 -1.17
N TYR A 135 -9.29 -8.96 -1.82
CA TYR A 135 -9.72 -8.55 -3.16
C TYR A 135 -8.80 -9.07 -4.25
N PHE A 136 -7.50 -8.93 -4.07
CA PHE A 136 -6.52 -9.49 -5.00
C PHE A 136 -6.40 -11.01 -4.87
N MET A 137 -6.82 -11.56 -3.70
CA MET A 137 -6.82 -12.99 -3.38
C MET A 137 -5.43 -13.62 -3.34
N LYS A 138 -4.45 -12.88 -2.85
CA LYS A 138 -3.09 -13.37 -2.59
C LYS A 138 -2.81 -13.25 -1.10
N ALA A 139 -2.61 -14.38 -0.44
CA ALA A 139 -2.25 -14.39 0.98
C ALA A 139 -0.87 -13.76 1.19
N SER A 140 -0.82 -12.67 1.93
CA SER A 140 0.41 -11.94 2.26
C SER A 140 0.46 -11.57 3.75
N GLY A 141 1.68 -11.43 4.26
CA GLY A 141 1.93 -10.80 5.55
C GLY A 141 1.75 -9.28 5.48
N LEU A 142 2.06 -8.59 6.56
CA LEU A 142 1.93 -7.12 6.65
C LEU A 142 3.28 -6.39 6.49
N LEU A 143 4.37 -7.15 6.41
CA LEU A 143 5.74 -6.61 6.40
C LEU A 143 5.96 -5.61 5.27
N ASP A 144 5.61 -5.98 4.05
CA ASP A 144 5.92 -5.20 2.86
C ASP A 144 5.17 -3.89 2.83
N GLN A 145 3.86 -3.91 3.09
CA GLN A 145 3.03 -2.71 3.16
C GLN A 145 3.50 -1.78 4.29
N MET A 146 3.88 -2.36 5.43
CA MET A 146 4.37 -1.58 6.57
C MET A 146 5.71 -0.93 6.26
N ALA A 147 6.65 -1.65 5.63
CA ALA A 147 7.94 -1.12 5.21
C ALA A 147 7.80 0.02 4.21
N CYS A 148 6.92 -0.14 3.19
CA CYS A 148 6.65 0.89 2.19
C CYS A 148 5.98 2.13 2.80
N SER A 149 5.07 1.95 3.76
CA SER A 149 4.28 3.05 4.32
C SER A 149 5.01 3.85 5.40
N VAL A 150 5.78 3.18 6.26
CA VAL A 150 6.53 3.82 7.36
C VAL A 150 7.81 4.45 6.86
N GLY A 151 8.46 3.80 5.90
CA GLY A 151 9.73 4.28 5.31
C GLY A 151 10.94 4.13 6.24
N SER A 152 12.12 4.50 5.73
CA SER A 152 13.39 4.43 6.47
C SER A 152 13.67 3.04 7.04
N PHE A 153 14.48 2.94 8.10
CA PHE A 153 14.70 1.70 8.83
C PHE A 153 13.67 1.54 9.94
N ALA A 154 12.98 0.42 9.98
CA ALA A 154 11.96 0.14 10.99
C ALA A 154 12.11 -1.27 11.56
N ALA A 155 12.06 -1.37 12.89
CA ALA A 155 11.87 -2.62 13.60
C ALA A 155 10.39 -2.85 13.84
N MET A 156 9.91 -4.04 13.53
CA MET A 156 8.50 -4.42 13.65
C MET A 156 8.37 -5.69 14.48
N ASP A 157 7.50 -5.66 15.49
CA ASP A 157 7.18 -6.81 16.32
C ASP A 157 5.73 -7.22 16.06
N PHE A 158 5.54 -8.39 15.47
CA PHE A 158 4.25 -8.95 15.08
C PHE A 158 3.65 -9.88 16.13
N ALA A 159 4.12 -9.84 17.39
CA ALA A 159 3.51 -10.62 18.47
C ALA A 159 1.99 -10.38 18.60
N ASN A 160 1.53 -9.17 18.24
CA ASN A 160 0.12 -8.87 18.00
C ASN A 160 -0.06 -8.57 16.51
N LYS A 161 -0.66 -9.49 15.75
CA LYS A 161 -0.87 -9.35 14.29
C LYS A 161 -1.77 -8.18 13.91
N GLU A 162 -2.77 -7.88 14.73
CA GLU A 162 -3.72 -6.80 14.45
C GLU A 162 -3.10 -5.42 14.71
N ASN A 163 -2.20 -5.35 15.70
CA ASN A 163 -1.53 -4.12 16.09
C ASN A 163 -0.03 -4.39 16.31
N PRO A 164 0.75 -4.59 15.25
CA PRO A 164 2.18 -4.76 15.36
C PRO A 164 2.83 -3.50 15.94
N ARG A 165 3.85 -3.69 16.76
CA ARG A 165 4.64 -2.58 17.27
C ARG A 165 5.68 -2.19 16.22
N VAL A 166 5.60 -0.96 15.74
CA VAL A 166 6.55 -0.40 14.78
C VAL A 166 7.44 0.63 15.50
N THR A 167 8.74 0.54 15.30
CA THR A 167 9.72 1.46 15.88
C THR A 167 10.69 1.89 14.79
N SER A 168 10.75 3.19 14.52
CA SER A 168 11.75 3.74 13.60
C SER A 168 13.14 3.57 14.21
N ILE A 169 14.10 3.14 13.39
CA ILE A 169 15.51 3.03 13.77
C ILE A 169 16.23 4.22 13.16
N PRO A 170 16.81 5.12 13.97
CA PRO A 170 17.57 6.26 13.46
C PRO A 170 18.94 5.79 12.95
N PHE A 171 18.95 5.19 11.77
CA PHE A 171 20.15 4.70 11.11
C PHE A 171 20.23 5.28 9.70
N ASN A 172 21.35 5.90 9.39
CA ASN A 172 21.66 6.38 8.05
C ASN A 172 22.91 5.63 7.56
N PRO A 173 22.79 4.78 6.53
CA PRO A 173 23.93 4.03 6.00
C PRO A 173 25.11 4.91 5.58
N ALA A 174 24.85 6.10 5.03
CA ALA A 174 25.89 7.01 4.59
C ALA A 174 26.83 7.45 5.71
N ASP A 175 26.37 7.51 6.97
CA ASP A 175 27.20 7.83 8.13
C ASP A 175 28.28 6.76 8.40
N TYR A 176 28.13 5.58 7.79
CA TYR A 176 29.02 4.42 7.93
C TYR A 176 29.70 4.05 6.61
N GLY A 177 29.59 4.90 5.59
CA GLY A 177 30.22 4.67 4.28
C GLY A 177 29.52 3.65 3.39
N TYR A 178 28.22 3.45 3.59
CA TYR A 178 27.36 2.64 2.71
C TYR A 178 26.49 3.58 1.88
N ASP A 179 26.37 3.28 0.59
CA ASP A 179 25.48 3.98 -0.37
C ASP A 179 24.11 3.29 -0.47
#